data_33097eeeb3f3e128b6831a9305a1accf
#
_entry.id   33097eeeb3f3e128b6831a9305a1accf
#
_cell.length_a   1.000
_cell.length_b   1.000
_cell.length_c   1.000
_cell.angle_alpha   90.00
_cell.angle_beta   90.00
_cell.angle_gamma   90.00
#
_symmetry.space_group_name_H-M   'P 1'
#
loop_
_entity.id
_entity.type
_entity.pdbx_description
1 polymer ?
#
loop_
_entity_poly.entity_id
_entity_poly.type
_entity_poly.pdbx_seq_one_letter_code
_entity_poly.pdbx_strand_id
1 'polypeptide(L)'
;LDMAKDDAKIYDSAEMNLDEIIDVIKTAHEENKITARVHTGDPSIYGAIAEQINQLRELDIEFTIIPGVSSLFGTAAALESQLTLPEVSQTIIITRPEGRTPKPSKEALAKLATHNATMCIFLGIHMIEEVVEELKKEYDAKTPVAIVKKATWPDQEILRGNLDNIA
;
A
#
# COMPACT_ATOMS: atom_id res chain seq x y z
N LEU A 1 9.47 12.65 -10.34
CA LEU A 1 10.01 13.83 -9.57
C LEU A 1 10.04 15.14 -10.37
N ASP A 2 9.31 15.19 -11.48
CA ASP A 2 9.24 16.35 -12.39
C ASP A 2 8.66 17.64 -11.74
N MET A 3 8.12 17.49 -10.51
CA MET A 3 7.59 18.61 -9.71
C MET A 3 8.61 19.19 -8.72
N ALA A 4 9.80 18.61 -8.63
CA ALA A 4 10.84 19.14 -7.77
C ALA A 4 11.40 20.44 -8.33
N LYS A 5 11.84 21.37 -7.48
CA LYS A 5 12.54 22.58 -7.90
C LYS A 5 13.89 22.23 -8.51
N ASP A 6 14.38 23.03 -9.42
CA ASP A 6 15.65 22.79 -10.13
C ASP A 6 16.87 22.71 -9.19
N ASP A 7 16.81 23.36 -8.05
CA ASP A 7 17.85 23.36 -7.01
C ASP A 7 17.64 22.32 -5.91
N ALA A 8 16.60 21.50 -6.00
CA ALA A 8 16.32 20.48 -5.01
C ALA A 8 17.30 19.32 -5.11
N LYS A 9 17.86 18.89 -3.98
CA LYS A 9 18.58 17.61 -3.90
C LYS A 9 17.58 16.46 -3.87
N ILE A 10 17.72 15.51 -4.79
CA ILE A 10 16.85 14.36 -4.92
C ILE A 10 17.59 13.09 -4.51
N TYR A 11 16.97 12.27 -3.67
CA TYR A 11 17.48 10.99 -3.20
C TYR A 11 16.49 9.88 -3.55
N ASP A 12 17.00 8.74 -4.01
CA ASP A 12 16.20 7.52 -4.17
C ASP A 12 16.29 6.69 -2.89
N SER A 13 15.22 6.72 -2.10
CA SER A 13 15.19 5.98 -0.85
C SER A 13 14.97 4.47 -0.99
N ALA A 14 14.77 3.95 -2.20
CA ALA A 14 14.69 2.50 -2.42
C ALA A 14 16.03 1.81 -2.13
N GLU A 15 17.14 2.53 -2.25
CA GLU A 15 18.49 2.06 -1.99
C GLU A 15 19.01 2.43 -0.58
N MET A 16 18.19 3.12 0.24
CA MET A 16 18.58 3.65 1.55
C MET A 16 17.95 2.84 2.68
N ASN A 17 18.69 2.65 3.75
CA ASN A 17 18.16 2.18 5.02
C ASN A 17 17.56 3.34 5.85
N LEU A 18 16.95 3.01 7.01
CA LEU A 18 16.28 4.00 7.84
C LEU A 18 17.25 5.08 8.36
N ASP A 19 18.43 4.67 8.83
CA ASP A 19 19.41 5.61 9.41
C ASP A 19 19.91 6.59 8.35
N GLU A 20 20.19 6.13 7.14
CA GLU A 20 20.59 6.97 6.01
C GLU A 20 19.50 7.99 5.63
N ILE A 21 18.23 7.59 5.67
CA ILE A 21 17.10 8.49 5.42
C ILE A 21 17.03 9.58 6.50
N ILE A 22 17.17 9.19 7.76
CA ILE A 22 17.14 10.12 8.89
C ILE A 22 18.34 11.07 8.87
N ASP A 23 19.53 10.60 8.53
CA ASP A 23 20.73 11.44 8.40
C ASP A 23 20.55 12.52 7.33
N VAL A 24 19.94 12.18 6.19
CA VAL A 24 19.61 13.18 5.15
C VAL A 24 18.63 14.22 5.67
N ILE A 25 17.57 13.80 6.38
CA ILE A 25 16.57 14.72 6.93
C ILE A 25 17.21 15.62 7.99
N LYS A 26 18.01 15.06 8.90
CA LYS A 26 18.73 15.81 9.95
C LYS A 26 19.66 16.85 9.36
N THR A 27 20.49 16.46 8.39
CA THR A 27 21.39 17.40 7.69
C THR A 27 20.62 18.54 7.04
N ALA A 28 19.50 18.25 6.38
CA ALA A 28 18.66 19.27 5.77
C ALA A 28 18.02 20.21 6.82
N HIS A 29 17.60 19.66 7.96
CA HIS A 29 17.05 20.43 9.08
C HIS A 29 18.10 21.39 9.67
N GLU A 30 19.34 20.93 9.91
CA GLU A 30 20.46 21.73 10.39
C GLU A 30 20.80 22.89 9.41
N GLU A 31 20.59 22.67 8.11
CA GLU A 31 20.73 23.68 7.06
C GLU A 31 19.48 24.59 6.90
N ASN A 32 18.48 24.48 7.76
CA ASN A 32 17.19 25.17 7.67
C ASN A 32 16.44 24.92 6.34
N LYS A 33 16.53 23.73 5.80
CA LYS A 33 15.85 23.29 4.59
C LYS A 33 14.61 22.43 4.91
N ILE A 34 13.67 22.43 3.98
CA ILE A 34 12.48 21.59 4.05
C ILE A 34 12.76 20.30 3.30
N THR A 35 12.53 19.16 3.95
CA THR A 35 12.59 17.83 3.33
C THR A 35 11.19 17.35 2.99
N ALA A 36 10.96 17.00 1.73
CA ALA A 36 9.74 16.34 1.28
C ALA A 36 9.98 14.84 1.12
N ARG A 37 9.38 14.02 1.99
CA ARG A 37 9.42 12.56 1.88
C ARG A 37 8.23 12.10 1.04
N VAL A 38 8.47 11.84 -0.24
CA VAL A 38 7.41 11.49 -1.21
C VAL A 38 7.12 9.99 -1.17
N HIS A 39 5.84 9.65 -1.07
CA HIS A 39 5.33 8.28 -1.12
C HIS A 39 4.37 8.11 -2.29
N THR A 40 4.22 6.87 -2.77
CA THR A 40 3.14 6.52 -3.70
C THR A 40 1.87 6.22 -2.90
N GLY A 41 0.74 6.74 -3.34
CA GLY A 41 -0.54 6.56 -2.64
C GLY A 41 -0.62 7.37 -1.34
N ASP A 42 -1.03 6.73 -0.26
CA ASP A 42 -1.11 7.33 1.08
C ASP A 42 -0.04 6.72 2.00
N PRO A 43 0.76 7.52 2.71
CA PRO A 43 1.86 7.03 3.54
C PRO A 43 1.40 6.19 4.73
N SER A 44 0.13 6.30 5.15
CA SER A 44 -0.42 5.55 6.29
C SER A 44 -0.68 4.06 5.99
N ILE A 45 -0.74 3.68 4.70
CA ILE A 45 -0.96 2.29 4.29
C ILE A 45 0.33 1.71 3.70
N TYR A 46 1.01 0.87 4.48
CA TYR A 46 2.27 0.20 4.13
C TYR A 46 3.41 1.14 3.72
N GLY A 47 3.36 2.42 4.16
CA GLY A 47 4.36 3.43 3.84
C GLY A 47 5.63 3.37 4.70
N ALA A 48 5.70 2.49 5.71
CA ALA A 48 6.84 2.34 6.64
C ALA A 48 7.29 3.67 7.28
N ILE A 49 6.33 4.52 7.64
CA ILE A 49 6.63 5.85 8.19
C ILE A 49 6.74 5.87 9.73
N ALA A 50 6.28 4.83 10.41
CA ALA A 50 6.19 4.82 11.87
C ALA A 50 7.58 4.97 12.53
N GLU A 51 8.56 4.22 12.05
CA GLU A 51 9.93 4.27 12.55
C GLU A 51 10.58 5.64 12.27
N GLN A 52 10.35 6.20 11.08
CA GLN A 52 10.85 7.53 10.71
C GLN A 52 10.24 8.60 11.64
N ILE A 53 8.93 8.57 11.86
CA ILE A 53 8.22 9.49 12.75
C ILE A 53 8.78 9.43 14.18
N ASN A 54 9.04 8.23 14.69
CA ASN A 54 9.58 8.07 16.03
C ASN A 54 10.98 8.70 16.13
N GLN A 55 11.86 8.47 15.18
CA GLN A 55 13.20 9.07 15.17
C GLN A 55 13.15 10.60 15.01
N LEU A 56 12.25 11.13 14.17
CA LEU A 56 12.09 12.59 14.04
C LEU A 56 11.63 13.23 15.35
N ARG A 57 10.73 12.56 16.10
CA ARG A 57 10.31 13.03 17.43
C ARG A 57 11.44 13.02 18.45
N GLU A 58 12.27 11.95 18.43
CA GLU A 58 13.45 11.86 19.33
C GLU A 58 14.49 12.95 19.03
N LEU A 59 14.56 13.39 17.77
CA LEU A 59 15.45 14.47 17.32
C LEU A 59 14.83 15.87 17.44
N ASP A 60 13.60 15.98 17.95
CA ASP A 60 12.84 17.25 18.03
C ASP A 60 12.69 17.96 16.67
N ILE A 61 12.58 17.17 15.59
CA ILE A 61 12.34 17.65 14.23
C ILE A 61 10.84 17.67 13.96
N GLU A 62 10.30 18.87 13.71
CA GLU A 62 8.90 19.03 13.34
C GLU A 62 8.58 18.40 11.97
N PHE A 63 7.43 17.75 11.87
CA PHE A 63 6.96 17.17 10.61
C PHE A 63 5.46 17.30 10.45
N THR A 64 5.00 17.22 9.23
CA THR A 64 3.57 17.18 8.87
C THR A 64 3.32 16.03 7.91
N ILE A 65 2.28 15.23 8.16
CA ILE A 65 1.83 14.17 7.26
C ILE A 65 0.76 14.75 6.35
N ILE A 66 1.01 14.70 5.06
CA ILE A 66 0.04 15.12 4.04
C ILE A 66 -0.62 13.85 3.50
N PRO A 67 -1.94 13.68 3.66
CA PRO A 67 -2.64 12.51 3.16
C PRO A 67 -2.62 12.47 1.62
N GLY A 68 -2.61 11.26 1.08
CA GLY A 68 -2.66 11.01 -0.35
C GLY A 68 -3.85 10.13 -0.74
N VAL A 69 -3.98 9.84 -2.03
CA VAL A 69 -4.96 8.89 -2.52
C VAL A 69 -4.29 7.51 -2.60
N SER A 70 -4.68 6.61 -1.72
CA SER A 70 -4.18 5.23 -1.76
C SER A 70 -4.54 4.55 -3.09
N SER A 71 -3.67 3.66 -3.56
CA SER A 71 -3.95 2.78 -4.70
C SER A 71 -5.22 1.94 -4.53
N LEU A 72 -5.69 1.74 -3.30
CA LEU A 72 -6.99 1.17 -3.00
C LEU A 72 -8.13 1.95 -3.70
N PHE A 73 -8.17 3.26 -3.49
CA PHE A 73 -9.20 4.13 -4.09
C PHE A 73 -8.91 4.39 -5.57
N GLY A 74 -7.64 4.48 -5.95
CA GLY A 74 -7.25 4.54 -7.37
C GLY A 74 -7.72 3.31 -8.14
N THR A 75 -7.59 2.12 -7.55
CA THR A 75 -8.10 0.86 -8.12
C THR A 75 -9.63 0.86 -8.22
N ALA A 76 -10.33 1.27 -7.17
CA ALA A 76 -11.80 1.35 -7.19
C ALA A 76 -12.30 2.30 -8.30
N ALA A 77 -11.65 3.45 -8.47
CA ALA A 77 -11.94 4.39 -9.53
C ALA A 77 -11.68 3.81 -10.93
N ALA A 78 -10.53 3.14 -11.12
CA ALA A 78 -10.18 2.48 -12.38
C ALA A 78 -11.14 1.34 -12.74
N LEU A 79 -11.72 0.69 -11.74
CA LEU A 79 -12.72 -0.37 -11.90
C LEU A 79 -14.14 0.17 -12.07
N GLU A 80 -14.35 1.49 -11.90
CA GLU A 80 -15.68 2.11 -11.87
C GLU A 80 -16.60 1.42 -10.85
N SER A 81 -16.04 1.08 -9.67
CA SER A 81 -16.71 0.24 -8.69
C SER A 81 -16.67 0.86 -7.29
N GLN A 82 -17.69 0.55 -6.53
CA GLN A 82 -17.76 0.84 -5.10
C GLN A 82 -17.30 -0.40 -4.31
N LEU A 83 -16.47 -0.18 -3.29
CA LEU A 83 -15.95 -1.26 -2.46
C LEU A 83 -16.93 -1.78 -1.42
N THR A 84 -17.95 -1.00 -1.10
CA THR A 84 -19.00 -1.36 -0.14
C THR A 84 -20.35 -1.43 -0.88
N LEU A 85 -20.87 -2.64 -1.07
CA LEU A 85 -22.10 -2.87 -1.83
C LEU A 85 -23.20 -3.42 -0.90
N PRO A 86 -24.42 -2.81 -0.92
CA PRO A 86 -25.55 -3.38 -0.22
C PRO A 86 -25.79 -4.84 -0.64
N GLU A 87 -26.17 -5.67 0.30
CA GLU A 87 -26.48 -7.11 0.12
C GLU A 87 -25.30 -7.98 -0.33
N VAL A 88 -24.12 -7.38 -0.61
CA VAL A 88 -22.88 -8.12 -0.95
C VAL A 88 -21.88 -8.03 0.20
N SER A 89 -21.30 -6.86 0.43
CA SER A 89 -20.44 -6.60 1.56
C SER A 89 -20.37 -5.11 1.89
N GLN A 90 -20.56 -4.76 3.15
CA GLN A 90 -20.40 -3.39 3.69
C GLN A 90 -19.06 -3.20 4.39
N THR A 91 -18.22 -4.26 4.44
CA THR A 91 -16.95 -4.29 5.13
C THR A 91 -15.80 -4.39 4.14
N ILE A 92 -14.73 -3.64 4.37
CA ILE A 92 -13.49 -3.72 3.60
C ILE A 92 -12.38 -4.18 4.53
N ILE A 93 -11.65 -5.21 4.12
CA ILE A 93 -10.45 -5.68 4.79
C ILE A 93 -9.24 -5.29 3.93
N ILE A 94 -8.40 -4.42 4.45
CA ILE A 94 -7.12 -4.05 3.83
C ILE A 94 -6.04 -4.92 4.47
N THR A 95 -5.36 -5.72 3.66
CA THR A 95 -4.34 -6.65 4.15
C THR A 95 -3.25 -6.89 3.11
N ARG A 96 -2.27 -7.70 3.49
CA ARG A 96 -1.22 -8.23 2.61
C ARG A 96 -0.99 -9.72 2.92
N PRO A 97 -0.45 -10.52 2.01
CA PRO A 97 0.05 -11.84 2.39
C PRO A 97 1.23 -11.72 3.35
N GLU A 98 1.56 -12.80 4.03
CA GLU A 98 2.78 -12.89 4.80
C GLU A 98 3.98 -12.92 3.84
N GLY A 99 5.00 -12.10 4.12
CA GLY A 99 6.22 -12.03 3.34
C GLY A 99 7.43 -12.04 4.27
N ARG A 100 8.45 -11.27 3.96
CA ARG A 100 9.65 -11.15 4.83
C ARG A 100 9.31 -10.67 6.24
N THR A 101 8.32 -9.80 6.37
CA THR A 101 7.82 -9.34 7.67
C THR A 101 6.68 -10.26 8.09
N PRO A 102 6.81 -10.96 9.23
CA PRO A 102 5.77 -11.85 9.71
C PRO A 102 4.47 -11.10 10.03
N LYS A 103 3.37 -11.83 10.04
CA LYS A 103 2.05 -11.36 10.42
C LYS A 103 1.55 -12.08 11.68
N PRO A 104 0.73 -11.42 12.50
CA PRO A 104 0.01 -12.12 13.56
C PRO A 104 -0.82 -13.28 12.97
N SER A 105 -0.80 -14.43 13.61
CA SER A 105 -1.49 -15.62 13.10
C SER A 105 -3.01 -15.46 12.92
N LYS A 106 -3.61 -14.47 13.58
CA LYS A 106 -5.03 -14.10 13.41
C LYS A 106 -5.29 -13.32 12.11
N GLU A 107 -4.26 -12.78 11.50
CA GLU A 107 -4.34 -12.02 10.25
C GLU A 107 -3.96 -12.84 9.00
N ALA A 108 -3.85 -14.16 9.14
CA ALA A 108 -3.68 -15.05 7.98
C ALA A 108 -4.84 -14.86 6.99
N LEU A 109 -4.55 -14.88 5.69
CA LEU A 109 -5.55 -14.59 4.64
C LEU A 109 -6.79 -15.45 4.77
N ALA A 110 -6.64 -16.76 4.98
CA ALA A 110 -7.78 -17.66 5.17
C ALA A 110 -8.64 -17.27 6.37
N LYS A 111 -8.05 -16.80 7.48
CA LYS A 111 -8.82 -16.34 8.64
C LYS A 111 -9.58 -15.05 8.38
N LEU A 112 -8.98 -14.11 7.67
CA LEU A 112 -9.65 -12.88 7.27
C LEU A 112 -10.76 -13.15 6.26
N ALA A 113 -10.55 -14.14 5.38
CA ALA A 113 -11.52 -14.56 4.38
C ALA A 113 -12.83 -15.10 4.97
N THR A 114 -12.81 -15.65 6.20
CA THR A 114 -14.04 -16.13 6.90
C THR A 114 -15.11 -15.04 7.05
N HIS A 115 -14.73 -13.75 6.98
CA HIS A 115 -15.66 -12.63 7.06
C HIS A 115 -16.44 -12.39 5.78
N ASN A 116 -16.08 -13.02 4.66
CA ASN A 116 -16.67 -12.78 3.33
C ASN A 116 -16.81 -11.29 2.96
N ALA A 117 -15.84 -10.49 3.41
CA ALA A 117 -15.78 -9.06 3.18
C ALA A 117 -15.13 -8.73 1.82
N THR A 118 -15.25 -7.50 1.35
CA THR A 118 -14.41 -7.03 0.24
C THR A 118 -12.96 -7.00 0.70
N MET A 119 -12.10 -7.82 0.12
CA MET A 119 -10.68 -7.87 0.47
C MET A 119 -9.82 -7.08 -0.51
N CYS A 120 -9.00 -6.19 0.01
CA CYS A 120 -8.03 -5.39 -0.75
C CYS A 120 -6.63 -5.84 -0.35
N ILE A 121 -5.98 -6.60 -1.22
CA ILE A 121 -4.73 -7.28 -0.94
C ILE A 121 -3.57 -6.53 -1.58
N PHE A 122 -2.70 -5.98 -0.75
CA PHE A 122 -1.48 -5.27 -1.15
C PHE A 122 -0.28 -6.20 -1.20
N LEU A 123 0.71 -5.87 -2.02
CA LEU A 123 2.03 -6.53 -2.04
C LEU A 123 1.96 -8.05 -2.30
N GLY A 124 0.86 -8.55 -2.90
CA GLY A 124 0.62 -9.98 -3.07
C GLY A 124 0.78 -10.51 -4.50
N ILE A 125 1.04 -9.65 -5.49
CA ILE A 125 1.00 -10.06 -6.90
C ILE A 125 2.02 -11.17 -7.25
N HIS A 126 3.20 -11.12 -6.63
CA HIS A 126 4.25 -12.13 -6.83
C HIS A 126 3.96 -13.47 -6.13
N MET A 127 2.90 -13.52 -5.34
CA MET A 127 2.40 -14.70 -4.62
C MET A 127 0.95 -14.98 -4.98
N ILE A 128 0.51 -14.59 -6.16
CA ILE A 128 -0.93 -14.61 -6.53
C ILE A 128 -1.54 -16.02 -6.43
N GLU A 129 -0.80 -17.06 -6.79
CA GLU A 129 -1.26 -18.46 -6.70
C GLU A 129 -1.53 -18.83 -5.24
N GLU A 130 -0.58 -18.54 -4.33
CA GLU A 130 -0.72 -18.83 -2.90
C GLU A 130 -1.87 -18.01 -2.28
N VAL A 131 -1.99 -16.73 -2.67
CA VAL A 131 -3.09 -15.87 -2.22
C VAL A 131 -4.44 -16.45 -2.63
N VAL A 132 -4.59 -16.88 -3.87
CA VAL A 132 -5.82 -17.47 -4.40
C VAL A 132 -6.17 -18.77 -3.65
N GLU A 133 -5.20 -19.65 -3.43
CA GLU A 133 -5.41 -20.89 -2.68
C GLU A 133 -5.86 -20.64 -1.23
N GLU A 134 -5.29 -19.63 -0.56
CA GLU A 134 -5.73 -19.26 0.79
C GLU A 134 -7.16 -18.68 0.81
N LEU A 135 -7.51 -17.87 -0.19
CA LEU A 135 -8.84 -17.28 -0.28
C LEU A 135 -9.92 -18.30 -0.64
N LYS A 136 -9.62 -19.28 -1.51
CA LYS A 136 -10.55 -20.34 -1.91
C LYS A 136 -10.98 -21.25 -0.75
N LYS A 137 -10.32 -21.19 0.39
CA LYS A 137 -10.75 -21.94 1.58
C LYS A 137 -12.09 -21.45 2.12
N GLU A 138 -12.45 -20.19 1.86
CA GLU A 138 -13.62 -19.53 2.45
C GLU A 138 -14.50 -18.82 1.41
N TYR A 139 -13.90 -18.27 0.34
CA TYR A 139 -14.65 -17.66 -0.75
C TYR A 139 -15.03 -18.70 -1.82
N ASP A 140 -16.20 -18.50 -2.43
CA ASP A 140 -16.57 -19.25 -3.63
C ASP A 140 -15.54 -19.02 -4.75
N ALA A 141 -15.21 -20.07 -5.47
CA ALA A 141 -14.28 -20.02 -6.59
C ALA A 141 -14.67 -19.02 -7.69
N LYS A 142 -15.96 -18.72 -7.82
CA LYS A 142 -16.50 -17.72 -8.75
C LYS A 142 -16.50 -16.30 -8.19
N THR A 143 -16.01 -16.07 -6.97
CA THR A 143 -15.90 -14.73 -6.40
C THR A 143 -15.11 -13.83 -7.34
N PRO A 144 -15.68 -12.68 -7.74
CA PRO A 144 -15.02 -11.75 -8.67
C PRO A 144 -13.71 -11.21 -8.09
N VAL A 145 -12.69 -11.17 -8.93
CA VAL A 145 -11.38 -10.61 -8.60
C VAL A 145 -10.96 -9.63 -9.69
N ALA A 146 -10.32 -8.54 -9.29
CA ALA A 146 -9.68 -7.64 -10.21
C ALA A 146 -8.26 -7.30 -9.73
N ILE A 147 -7.34 -7.19 -10.67
CA ILE A 147 -5.98 -6.72 -10.46
C ILE A 147 -5.79 -5.47 -11.29
N VAL A 148 -5.35 -4.39 -10.66
CA VAL A 148 -5.03 -3.13 -11.35
C VAL A 148 -3.57 -2.81 -11.12
N LYS A 149 -2.81 -2.83 -12.20
CA LYS A 149 -1.41 -2.42 -12.23
C LYS A 149 -1.33 -0.94 -12.54
N LYS A 150 -0.53 -0.20 -11.78
CA LYS A 150 -0.31 1.24 -11.97
C LYS A 150 -1.62 2.04 -12.09
N ALA A 151 -2.54 1.81 -11.16
CA ALA A 151 -3.80 2.55 -11.12
C ALA A 151 -3.56 4.07 -11.23
N THR A 152 -4.31 4.74 -12.09
CA THR A 152 -4.22 6.19 -12.40
C THR A 152 -3.02 6.64 -13.23
N TRP A 153 -2.12 5.75 -13.60
CA TRP A 153 -0.99 6.05 -14.48
C TRP A 153 -1.36 5.87 -15.97
N PRO A 154 -0.63 6.53 -16.91
CA PRO A 154 -0.94 6.38 -18.35
C PRO A 154 -0.83 4.95 -18.88
N ASP A 155 -0.01 4.11 -18.25
CA ASP A 155 0.20 2.70 -18.58
C ASP A 155 -0.52 1.76 -17.60
N GLN A 156 -1.67 2.19 -17.09
CA GLN A 156 -2.56 1.37 -16.26
C GLN A 156 -3.05 0.14 -17.03
N GLU A 157 -2.99 -1.01 -16.37
CA GLU A 157 -3.55 -2.26 -16.88
C GLU A 157 -4.58 -2.82 -15.90
N ILE A 158 -5.67 -3.39 -16.42
CA ILE A 158 -6.72 -3.99 -15.62
C ILE A 158 -6.93 -5.44 -16.06
N LEU A 159 -6.80 -6.37 -15.13
CA LEU A 159 -7.18 -7.77 -15.30
C LEU A 159 -8.41 -8.06 -14.44
N ARG A 160 -9.44 -8.66 -15.03
CA ARG A 160 -10.68 -9.09 -14.34
C ARG A 160 -10.87 -10.57 -14.50
N GLY A 161 -11.30 -11.23 -13.44
CA GLY A 161 -11.58 -12.67 -13.42
C GLY A 161 -12.32 -13.06 -12.16
N ASN A 162 -12.11 -14.27 -11.74
CA ASN A 162 -12.58 -14.82 -10.47
C ASN A 162 -11.45 -15.62 -9.83
N LEU A 163 -11.65 -16.16 -8.63
CA LEU A 163 -10.64 -16.93 -7.93
C LEU A 163 -10.19 -18.20 -8.69
N ASP A 164 -10.98 -18.71 -9.65
CA ASP A 164 -10.57 -19.88 -10.43
C ASP A 164 -9.58 -19.58 -11.55
N ASN A 165 -9.53 -18.31 -12.02
CA ASN A 165 -8.80 -17.99 -13.26
C ASN A 165 -7.95 -16.72 -13.21
N ILE A 166 -7.77 -16.11 -12.04
CA ILE A 166 -7.04 -14.86 -11.90
C ILE A 166 -5.53 -15.04 -11.71
N ALA A 167 -5.09 -16.23 -11.30
CA ALA A 167 -3.68 -16.59 -11.09
C ALA A 167 -3.07 -17.19 -12.36
#